data_1dd581513302af0d254ee11caa645d49
#
_entry.id   1dd581513302af0d254ee11caa645d49
#
_cell.length_a   1.000
_cell.length_b   1.000
_cell.length_c   1.000
_cell.angle_alpha   90.00
_cell.angle_beta   90.00
_cell.angle_gamma   90.00
#
_symmetry.space_group_name_H-M   'P 1'
#
loop_
_entity.id
_entity.type
_entity.pdbx_description
1 polymer ?
#
loop_
_entity_poly.entity_id
_entity_poly.type
_entity_poly.pdbx_seq_one_letter_code
_entity_poly.pdbx_strand_id
1 'polypeptide(L)'
;MRQFYLYKNSSGYYNVVFVDPETGKKGKDKSTHTKDKIQATIIASGWIEKGCPEARSNSRNYSPDSSTTRLNLKDICDRVNETEALQLINMLTAKYNLVIPSAETPVIEPQITTKQKADEPVQEQMRRIVVVRKKPAENSSPAQMSVPTPVPAQKPKTEGIPLSAFLLNFWDFENSEFIKRYIAHGHNMTKRHTDNMLSLVRNYWQPYFGDEITVQDLDRTTLDDFFFYLNTEKGLKGGTVNKAINCGSRALRYLFENKKIDSNPMAGIERFNPEEAERGIPTESEVRQLLNTDWPNEAYFLAFKLGAFCGLRAGEISGLRVCDLDLDADLIHVRHSWNDTDGLKCPKNSDVRDLPIDHRTLLQLTSLAKENPNYSDLSYVFFSPVKPEQPYWPSYYVDGLYEALEKIGISEEQRKERKIVFHSLRHFCATVLSQKTDLKTVQAVMGHRTEAMSKHYSDHETQEKLQNMRNIMQVTWDNILSA
;
A
#
# COMPACT_ATOMS: atom_id res chain seq x y z
N MET A 1 15.81 13.76 -33.16
CA MET A 1 14.49 13.24 -33.58
C MET A 1 14.30 11.86 -32.95
N ARG A 2 13.10 11.51 -32.45
CA ARG A 2 12.88 10.17 -31.85
C ARG A 2 12.87 9.13 -32.99
N GLN A 3 13.70 8.09 -32.87
CA GLN A 3 13.82 7.04 -33.88
C GLN A 3 12.67 6.02 -33.83
N PHE A 4 11.90 5.95 -32.70
CA PHE A 4 10.71 5.12 -32.54
C PHE A 4 9.81 5.62 -31.42
N TYR A 5 8.57 5.12 -31.39
CA TYR A 5 7.68 5.26 -30.26
C TYR A 5 6.98 3.94 -29.96
N LEU A 6 6.59 3.80 -28.69
CA LEU A 6 5.92 2.62 -28.16
C LEU A 6 4.45 2.96 -27.84
N TYR A 7 3.55 2.04 -28.17
CA TYR A 7 2.15 2.11 -27.71
C TYR A 7 1.67 0.73 -27.28
N LYS A 8 0.68 0.67 -26.41
CA LYS A 8 0.03 -0.59 -26.02
C LYS A 8 -1.08 -0.95 -26.98
N ASN A 9 -1.12 -2.20 -27.43
CA ASN A 9 -2.25 -2.73 -28.19
C ASN A 9 -3.41 -3.13 -27.25
N SER A 10 -4.55 -3.56 -27.82
CA SER A 10 -5.75 -3.97 -27.07
C SER A 10 -5.52 -5.15 -26.12
N SER A 11 -4.51 -5.97 -26.33
CA SER A 11 -4.10 -7.09 -25.48
C SER A 11 -3.09 -6.70 -24.41
N GLY A 12 -2.72 -5.41 -24.32
CA GLY A 12 -1.82 -4.87 -23.32
C GLY A 12 -0.33 -5.03 -23.61
N TYR A 13 0.05 -5.57 -24.78
CA TYR A 13 1.44 -5.67 -25.21
C TYR A 13 1.92 -4.38 -25.87
N TYR A 14 3.22 -4.05 -25.72
CA TYR A 14 3.81 -2.91 -26.40
C TYR A 14 4.14 -3.24 -27.85
N ASN A 15 3.71 -2.34 -28.74
CA ASN A 15 4.12 -2.31 -30.14
C ASN A 15 5.09 -1.14 -30.36
N VAL A 16 6.03 -1.32 -31.27
CA VAL A 16 7.02 -0.33 -31.69
C VAL A 16 6.66 0.17 -33.08
N VAL A 17 6.67 1.48 -33.26
CA VAL A 17 6.61 2.12 -34.58
C VAL A 17 7.92 2.87 -34.81
N PHE A 18 8.67 2.49 -35.82
CA PHE A 18 9.90 3.19 -36.21
C PHE A 18 9.57 4.43 -37.02
N VAL A 19 10.39 5.46 -36.85
CA VAL A 19 10.28 6.72 -37.60
C VAL A 19 11.55 6.89 -38.39
N ASP A 20 11.43 7.01 -39.67
CA ASP A 20 12.53 7.31 -40.55
C ASP A 20 13.14 8.69 -40.19
N PRO A 21 14.42 8.77 -39.84
CA PRO A 21 15.03 10.01 -39.36
C PRO A 21 15.14 11.10 -40.43
N GLU A 22 15.18 10.73 -41.72
CA GLU A 22 15.33 11.65 -42.83
C GLU A 22 13.99 12.17 -43.35
N THR A 23 13.00 11.28 -43.46
CA THR A 23 11.70 11.63 -44.06
C THR A 23 10.60 11.89 -43.01
N GLY A 24 10.83 11.51 -41.74
CA GLY A 24 9.83 11.57 -40.67
C GLY A 24 8.62 10.64 -40.85
N LYS A 25 8.67 9.77 -41.88
CA LYS A 25 7.57 8.81 -42.13
C LYS A 25 7.57 7.69 -41.10
N LYS A 26 6.36 7.31 -40.70
CA LYS A 26 6.15 6.20 -39.79
C LYS A 26 6.12 4.87 -40.51
N GLY A 27 6.92 3.93 -40.06
CA GLY A 27 6.92 2.54 -40.55
C GLY A 27 5.70 1.76 -39.96
N LYS A 28 5.57 0.51 -40.39
CA LYS A 28 4.56 -0.41 -39.79
C LYS A 28 4.94 -0.76 -38.37
N ASP A 29 3.93 -0.97 -37.53
CA ASP A 29 4.13 -1.35 -36.14
C ASP A 29 4.55 -2.83 -36.00
N LYS A 30 5.31 -3.11 -34.95
CA LYS A 30 5.79 -4.46 -34.61
C LYS A 30 5.62 -4.72 -33.12
N SER A 31 5.05 -5.88 -32.77
CA SER A 31 4.88 -6.26 -31.36
C SER A 31 6.21 -6.64 -30.71
N THR A 32 6.46 -6.13 -29.52
CA THR A 32 7.61 -6.53 -28.70
C THR A 32 7.33 -7.78 -27.86
N HIS A 33 6.11 -8.30 -27.90
CA HIS A 33 5.66 -9.42 -27.08
C HIS A 33 5.89 -9.26 -25.56
N THR A 34 6.05 -8.03 -25.10
CA THR A 34 6.16 -7.72 -23.66
C THR A 34 5.12 -6.68 -23.22
N LYS A 35 4.70 -6.77 -21.95
CA LYS A 35 3.80 -5.81 -21.30
C LYS A 35 4.59 -4.78 -20.49
N ASP A 36 5.90 -4.93 -20.39
CA ASP A 36 6.80 -4.02 -19.69
C ASP A 36 7.38 -3.00 -20.67
N LYS A 37 7.26 -1.71 -20.32
CA LYS A 37 7.71 -0.60 -21.17
C LYS A 37 9.24 -0.54 -21.31
N ILE A 38 9.96 -0.87 -20.24
CA ILE A 38 11.43 -0.83 -20.23
C ILE A 38 11.98 -1.95 -21.13
N GLN A 39 11.45 -3.16 -20.97
CA GLN A 39 11.81 -4.28 -21.86
C GLN A 39 11.46 -3.99 -23.32
N ALA A 40 10.29 -3.40 -23.58
CA ALA A 40 9.90 -2.98 -24.92
C ALA A 40 10.86 -1.95 -25.51
N THR A 41 11.36 -1.02 -24.72
CA THR A 41 12.35 -0.02 -25.14
C THR A 41 13.69 -0.67 -25.48
N ILE A 42 14.15 -1.61 -24.65
CA ILE A 42 15.40 -2.37 -24.90
C ILE A 42 15.30 -3.17 -26.19
N ILE A 43 14.17 -3.87 -26.42
CA ILE A 43 13.91 -4.62 -27.65
C ILE A 43 13.92 -3.69 -28.88
N ALA A 44 13.25 -2.54 -28.78
CA ALA A 44 13.18 -1.57 -29.87
C ALA A 44 14.55 -0.98 -30.21
N SER A 45 15.36 -0.64 -29.21
CA SER A 45 16.74 -0.16 -29.38
C SER A 45 17.63 -1.23 -30.05
N GLY A 46 17.55 -2.48 -29.61
CA GLY A 46 18.26 -3.59 -30.21
C GLY A 46 17.86 -3.88 -31.69
N TRP A 47 16.62 -3.57 -32.07
CA TRP A 47 16.18 -3.64 -33.46
C TRP A 47 16.76 -2.51 -34.33
N ILE A 48 16.97 -1.33 -33.78
CA ILE A 48 17.63 -0.22 -34.46
C ILE A 48 19.11 -0.56 -34.74
N GLU A 49 19.81 -1.10 -33.74
CA GLU A 49 21.22 -1.49 -33.86
C GLU A 49 21.45 -2.60 -34.89
N LYS A 50 20.46 -3.49 -35.06
CA LYS A 50 20.53 -4.61 -36.01
C LYS A 50 19.95 -4.34 -37.42
N GLY A 51 19.57 -3.08 -37.69
CA GLY A 51 18.79 -2.71 -38.86
C GLY A 51 17.31 -3.06 -38.68
N CYS A 52 16.42 -2.07 -38.81
CA CYS A 52 14.99 -2.25 -38.60
C CYS A 52 14.43 -3.45 -39.38
N PRO A 53 13.80 -4.43 -38.71
CA PRO A 53 13.30 -5.61 -39.41
C PRO A 53 12.09 -5.24 -40.27
N GLU A 54 12.14 -5.69 -41.55
CA GLU A 54 11.02 -5.51 -42.49
C GLU A 54 9.74 -6.21 -41.98
N ALA A 55 8.59 -5.58 -42.17
CA ALA A 55 7.29 -6.13 -41.79
C ALA A 55 6.97 -7.35 -42.66
N ARG A 56 6.86 -8.54 -42.06
CA ARG A 56 6.40 -9.76 -42.75
C ARG A 56 4.95 -9.62 -43.20
N SER A 57 4.71 -9.96 -44.49
CA SER A 57 3.38 -10.13 -45.07
C SER A 57 2.63 -11.27 -44.37
N ASN A 58 1.30 -11.10 -44.13
CA ASN A 58 0.42 -12.09 -43.54
C ASN A 58 0.53 -13.47 -44.23
N SER A 59 1.02 -14.48 -43.52
CA SER A 59 0.66 -15.86 -43.76
C SER A 59 0.32 -16.51 -42.42
N ARG A 60 -0.91 -17.01 -42.34
CA ARG A 60 -1.41 -17.84 -41.25
C ARG A 60 -0.59 -19.12 -41.22
N ASN A 61 -0.05 -19.46 -40.08
CA ASN A 61 0.36 -20.73 -39.49
C ASN A 61 1.70 -20.55 -38.79
N TYR A 62 1.63 -20.37 -37.47
CA TYR A 62 2.79 -20.55 -36.61
C TYR A 62 2.35 -21.23 -35.31
N SER A 63 2.78 -22.45 -35.12
CA SER A 63 2.84 -23.11 -33.83
C SER A 63 3.98 -22.46 -33.02
N PRO A 64 3.78 -22.26 -31.71
CA PRO A 64 4.80 -21.61 -30.86
C PRO A 64 5.89 -22.63 -30.53
N ASP A 65 7.03 -22.51 -31.16
CA ASP A 65 8.23 -23.17 -30.67
C ASP A 65 8.86 -22.31 -29.60
N SER A 66 8.91 -22.87 -28.42
CA SER A 66 9.36 -22.32 -27.18
C SER A 66 10.88 -22.29 -27.12
N SER A 67 11.50 -21.13 -27.22
CA SER A 67 12.80 -20.87 -26.58
C SER A 67 13.19 -19.40 -26.59
N THR A 68 12.45 -18.59 -25.84
CA THR A 68 13.00 -17.33 -25.34
C THR A 68 13.32 -17.55 -23.86
N THR A 69 14.49 -18.06 -23.62
CA THR A 69 15.09 -18.21 -22.30
C THR A 69 15.15 -16.81 -21.65
N ARG A 70 14.38 -16.60 -20.61
CA ARG A 70 14.60 -15.48 -19.69
C ARG A 70 15.99 -15.67 -19.10
N LEU A 71 16.97 -14.90 -19.54
CA LEU A 71 18.27 -14.85 -18.91
C LEU A 71 18.07 -14.23 -17.51
N ASN A 72 18.13 -15.07 -16.50
CA ASN A 72 18.20 -14.67 -15.10
C ASN A 72 19.62 -14.15 -14.83
N LEU A 73 19.79 -13.12 -14.02
CA LEU A 73 21.10 -12.61 -13.62
C LEU A 73 22.04 -13.71 -13.12
N LYS A 74 21.50 -14.72 -12.44
CA LYS A 74 22.23 -15.89 -11.97
C LYS A 74 22.75 -16.74 -13.14
N ASP A 75 21.93 -16.93 -14.19
CA ASP A 75 22.33 -17.68 -15.40
C ASP A 75 23.43 -16.95 -16.21
N ILE A 76 23.49 -15.61 -16.09
CA ILE A 76 24.57 -14.81 -16.68
C ILE A 76 25.83 -14.98 -15.86
N CYS A 77 25.77 -14.87 -14.53
CA CYS A 77 26.91 -15.07 -13.64
C CYS A 77 27.51 -16.48 -13.74
N ASP A 78 26.68 -17.51 -13.96
CA ASP A 78 27.12 -18.91 -14.08
C ASP A 78 27.74 -19.24 -15.46
N ARG A 79 27.59 -18.37 -16.48
CA ARG A 79 28.07 -18.60 -17.87
C ARG A 79 29.20 -17.67 -18.32
N VAL A 80 29.50 -16.64 -17.55
CA VAL A 80 30.50 -15.62 -17.88
C VAL A 80 31.79 -15.97 -17.13
N ASN A 81 32.91 -16.11 -17.87
CA ASN A 81 34.20 -16.28 -17.23
C ASN A 81 34.70 -14.93 -16.63
N GLU A 82 35.74 -15.00 -15.81
CA GLU A 82 36.26 -13.84 -15.05
C GLU A 82 36.63 -12.65 -15.95
N THR A 83 37.18 -12.93 -17.14
CA THR A 83 37.58 -11.91 -18.14
C THR A 83 36.34 -11.23 -18.74
N GLU A 84 35.31 -11.99 -19.07
CA GLU A 84 34.04 -11.48 -19.61
C GLU A 84 33.25 -10.73 -18.56
N ALA A 85 33.30 -11.17 -17.30
CA ALA A 85 32.68 -10.48 -16.18
C ALA A 85 33.33 -9.10 -15.95
N LEU A 86 34.65 -9.01 -15.98
CA LEU A 86 35.40 -7.75 -15.89
C LEU A 86 35.08 -6.81 -17.06
N GLN A 87 34.96 -7.33 -18.28
CA GLN A 87 34.56 -6.53 -19.44
C GLN A 87 33.14 -5.99 -19.28
N LEU A 88 32.20 -6.80 -18.79
CA LEU A 88 30.81 -6.39 -18.55
C LEU A 88 30.73 -5.32 -17.46
N ILE A 89 31.49 -5.48 -16.37
CA ILE A 89 31.58 -4.50 -15.29
C ILE A 89 32.15 -3.18 -15.81
N ASN A 90 33.24 -3.22 -16.60
CA ASN A 90 33.84 -2.01 -17.18
C ASN A 90 32.88 -1.31 -18.14
N MET A 91 32.16 -2.06 -18.97
CA MET A 91 31.13 -1.49 -19.86
C MET A 91 29.97 -0.84 -19.09
N LEU A 92 29.51 -1.46 -18.02
CA LEU A 92 28.45 -0.90 -17.17
C LEU A 92 28.93 0.33 -16.39
N THR A 93 30.16 0.28 -15.88
CA THR A 93 30.80 1.40 -15.16
C THR A 93 30.96 2.61 -16.08
N ALA A 94 31.44 2.41 -17.31
CA ALA A 94 31.59 3.47 -18.30
C ALA A 94 30.22 4.03 -18.77
N LYS A 95 29.22 3.17 -18.93
CA LYS A 95 27.90 3.55 -19.44
C LYS A 95 27.05 4.31 -18.39
N TYR A 96 27.19 3.97 -17.11
CA TYR A 96 26.36 4.49 -16.04
C TYR A 96 27.13 5.33 -15.00
N ASN A 97 28.42 5.61 -15.25
CA ASN A 97 29.29 6.40 -14.37
C ASN A 97 29.33 5.88 -12.93
N LEU A 98 29.37 4.55 -12.75
CA LEU A 98 29.37 3.90 -11.45
C LEU A 98 30.79 3.92 -10.85
N VAL A 99 30.91 4.29 -9.58
CA VAL A 99 32.14 4.18 -8.80
C VAL A 99 32.11 2.85 -8.06
N ILE A 100 33.02 1.93 -8.39
CA ILE A 100 33.17 0.66 -7.66
C ILE A 100 34.14 0.94 -6.49
N PRO A 101 33.73 0.76 -5.21
CA PRO A 101 34.64 0.84 -4.10
C PRO A 101 35.71 -0.27 -4.22
N SER A 102 36.99 0.08 -4.12
CA SER A 102 38.07 -0.89 -4.05
C SER A 102 37.91 -1.72 -2.76
N ALA A 103 37.74 -3.03 -2.94
CA ALA A 103 37.70 -3.96 -1.81
C ALA A 103 39.12 -4.16 -1.26
N GLU A 104 39.46 -3.46 -0.20
CA GLU A 104 40.50 -3.89 0.72
C GLU A 104 39.87 -4.92 1.66
N THR A 105 40.28 -6.16 1.52
CA THR A 105 39.90 -7.28 2.38
C THR A 105 40.63 -7.18 3.71
N PRO A 106 39.93 -7.18 4.86
CA PRO A 106 40.55 -7.64 6.10
C PRO A 106 40.38 -9.16 6.20
N VAL A 107 41.49 -9.85 6.19
CA VAL A 107 41.60 -11.26 6.57
C VAL A 107 41.28 -11.38 8.05
N ILE A 108 40.19 -12.07 8.39
CA ILE A 108 39.92 -12.50 9.77
C ILE A 108 40.12 -14.01 9.81
N GLU A 109 41.23 -14.45 10.39
CA GLU A 109 41.44 -15.84 10.81
C GLU A 109 40.52 -16.18 11.99
N PRO A 110 40.03 -17.42 12.07
CA PRO A 110 39.22 -17.87 13.20
C PRO A 110 40.10 -18.31 14.35
N GLN A 111 40.10 -17.57 15.45
CA GLN A 111 40.62 -18.09 16.71
C GLN A 111 39.49 -18.72 17.53
N ILE A 112 39.58 -20.04 17.67
CA ILE A 112 38.88 -20.83 18.66
C ILE A 112 39.63 -20.67 19.99
N THR A 113 38.98 -20.18 21.03
CA THR A 113 39.39 -20.48 22.42
C THR A 113 38.20 -20.57 23.37
N THR A 114 38.24 -21.66 24.05
CA THR A 114 37.47 -22.25 25.12
C THR A 114 37.12 -21.34 26.32
N LYS A 115 35.91 -21.59 26.83
CA LYS A 115 35.42 -21.57 28.22
C LYS A 115 36.21 -20.83 29.30
N GLN A 116 35.54 -19.93 30.02
CA GLN A 116 35.45 -20.01 31.49
C GLN A 116 34.22 -19.26 32.03
N LYS A 117 33.67 -19.86 33.11
CA LYS A 117 32.51 -19.42 33.93
C LYS A 117 32.92 -18.23 34.82
N ALA A 118 31.96 -17.44 35.16
CA ALA A 118 31.53 -17.03 36.50
C ALA A 118 31.06 -15.56 36.53
N ASP A 119 29.92 -15.44 37.10
CA ASP A 119 29.34 -14.54 38.12
C ASP A 119 28.40 -13.46 37.65
N GLU A 120 27.12 -13.69 37.99
CA GLU A 120 26.08 -12.68 38.24
C GLU A 120 26.41 -11.89 39.53
N PRO A 121 25.74 -10.82 39.96
CA PRO A 121 24.55 -10.13 39.37
C PRO A 121 24.66 -8.59 39.50
N VAL A 122 23.77 -7.83 38.83
CA VAL A 122 23.03 -6.73 39.46
C VAL A 122 21.79 -6.39 38.66
N GLN A 123 20.64 -6.57 39.28
CA GLN A 123 19.34 -6.10 38.86
C GLN A 123 19.28 -4.58 38.91
N GLU A 124 18.83 -3.97 37.83
CA GLU A 124 18.25 -2.62 37.92
C GLU A 124 16.88 -2.61 37.25
N GLN A 125 15.90 -2.37 38.12
CA GLN A 125 14.48 -2.36 37.88
C GLN A 125 14.08 -1.18 36.98
N MET A 126 13.64 -1.44 35.75
CA MET A 126 12.81 -0.48 35.02
C MET A 126 11.34 -0.71 35.39
N ARG A 127 10.78 0.24 36.14
CA ARG A 127 9.39 0.32 36.53
C ARG A 127 8.51 0.50 35.30
N ARG A 128 7.71 -0.51 34.98
CA ARG A 128 6.54 -0.36 34.09
C ARG A 128 5.46 0.40 34.84
N ILE A 129 5.13 1.59 34.38
CA ILE A 129 3.94 2.31 34.80
C ILE A 129 2.75 1.68 34.08
N VAL A 130 1.98 0.88 34.81
CA VAL A 130 0.69 0.37 34.38
C VAL A 130 -0.35 1.38 34.87
N VAL A 131 -0.92 2.15 33.96
CA VAL A 131 -2.07 3.01 34.26
C VAL A 131 -3.32 2.14 34.31
N VAL A 132 -3.72 1.79 35.54
CA VAL A 132 -4.99 1.13 35.81
C VAL A 132 -6.08 2.19 35.87
N ARG A 133 -6.93 2.27 34.84
CA ARG A 133 -8.17 3.06 34.91
C ARG A 133 -9.19 2.31 35.78
N LYS A 134 -9.48 2.83 36.97
CA LYS A 134 -10.60 2.41 37.82
C LYS A 134 -11.92 2.78 37.16
N LYS A 135 -12.80 1.80 36.96
CA LYS A 135 -14.24 2.02 36.76
C LYS A 135 -14.93 2.31 38.10
N PRO A 136 -15.93 3.19 38.14
CA PRO A 136 -16.78 3.36 39.33
C PRO A 136 -17.69 2.14 39.46
N ALA A 137 -17.84 1.71 40.68
CA ALA A 137 -18.82 0.68 41.08
C ALA A 137 -20.19 1.33 41.28
N GLU A 138 -21.21 0.79 40.64
CA GLU A 138 -22.57 0.93 41.15
C GLU A 138 -23.33 -0.40 41.08
N ASN A 139 -23.93 -0.72 42.19
CA ASN A 139 -24.74 -1.89 42.47
C ASN A 139 -26.07 -1.87 41.73
N SER A 140 -26.39 -2.96 41.03
CA SER A 140 -27.75 -3.53 41.08
C SER A 140 -27.72 -4.90 40.42
N SER A 141 -28.09 -5.93 41.18
CA SER A 141 -28.37 -7.26 40.65
C SER A 141 -29.55 -7.21 39.70
N PRO A 142 -29.42 -7.87 38.55
CA PRO A 142 -30.58 -8.41 37.89
C PRO A 142 -30.46 -9.92 37.70
N ALA A 143 -31.64 -10.48 37.69
CA ALA A 143 -31.98 -11.86 37.54
C ALA A 143 -31.11 -12.64 36.53
N GLN A 144 -30.82 -13.87 36.89
CA GLN A 144 -30.25 -14.91 36.03
C GLN A 144 -31.13 -15.07 34.77
N MET A 145 -30.68 -14.51 33.66
CA MET A 145 -31.08 -14.98 32.32
C MET A 145 -30.09 -16.03 31.88
N SER A 146 -30.59 -17.24 31.69
CA SER A 146 -29.90 -18.39 31.16
C SER A 146 -29.28 -18.04 29.80
N VAL A 147 -27.95 -18.14 29.72
CA VAL A 147 -27.17 -18.13 28.48
C VAL A 147 -27.66 -19.29 27.60
N PRO A 148 -28.08 -19.05 26.36
CA PRO A 148 -28.31 -20.18 25.45
C PRO A 148 -26.97 -20.83 25.15
N THR A 149 -26.77 -22.03 25.59
CA THR A 149 -25.64 -22.89 25.23
C THR A 149 -25.68 -23.14 23.73
N PRO A 150 -24.58 -22.98 22.97
CA PRO A 150 -24.55 -23.44 21.59
C PRO A 150 -24.78 -24.94 21.59
N VAL A 151 -25.81 -25.41 20.91
CA VAL A 151 -26.12 -26.82 20.77
C VAL A 151 -25.15 -27.40 19.73
N PRO A 152 -24.25 -28.29 20.09
CA PRO A 152 -23.47 -29.03 19.10
C PRO A 152 -24.35 -30.17 18.59
N ALA A 153 -24.78 -30.10 17.35
CA ALA A 153 -25.27 -31.28 16.64
C ALA A 153 -24.09 -32.25 16.45
N GLN A 154 -24.01 -33.25 17.30
CA GLN A 154 -23.07 -34.36 17.15
C GLN A 154 -23.48 -35.21 15.96
N LYS A 155 -22.82 -35.02 14.81
CA LYS A 155 -22.75 -35.99 13.72
C LYS A 155 -21.45 -36.81 13.85
N PRO A 156 -21.42 -38.07 13.34
CA PRO A 156 -20.25 -38.92 13.47
C PRO A 156 -19.04 -38.30 12.78
N LYS A 157 -17.88 -38.36 13.42
CA LYS A 157 -16.57 -37.83 12.94
C LYS A 157 -16.24 -38.46 11.58
N THR A 158 -16.50 -37.77 10.51
CA THR A 158 -15.86 -37.98 9.22
C THR A 158 -14.47 -37.36 9.28
N GLU A 159 -13.44 -37.99 8.67
CA GLU A 159 -12.12 -37.38 8.47
C GLU A 159 -12.27 -36.12 7.61
N GLY A 160 -12.61 -35.00 8.23
CA GLY A 160 -12.85 -33.70 7.59
C GLY A 160 -11.67 -32.75 7.77
N ILE A 161 -11.67 -31.66 7.00
CA ILE A 161 -10.69 -30.60 7.12
C ILE A 161 -11.07 -29.72 8.33
N PRO A 162 -10.28 -29.64 9.41
CA PRO A 162 -10.60 -28.80 10.56
C PRO A 162 -10.69 -27.33 10.16
N LEU A 163 -11.85 -26.69 10.38
CA LEU A 163 -12.16 -25.35 9.89
C LEU A 163 -11.19 -24.28 10.40
N SER A 164 -11.02 -24.20 11.71
CA SER A 164 -10.17 -23.19 12.36
C SER A 164 -8.71 -23.31 11.92
N ALA A 165 -8.17 -24.52 11.93
CA ALA A 165 -6.80 -24.79 11.50
C ALA A 165 -6.58 -24.48 10.02
N PHE A 166 -7.57 -24.82 9.16
CA PHE A 166 -7.53 -24.50 7.74
C PHE A 166 -7.53 -22.98 7.51
N LEU A 167 -8.44 -22.24 8.14
CA LEU A 167 -8.52 -20.78 7.97
C LEU A 167 -7.25 -20.06 8.45
N LEU A 168 -6.68 -20.50 9.57
CA LEU A 168 -5.43 -19.96 10.09
C LEU A 168 -4.27 -20.19 9.11
N ASN A 169 -4.14 -21.41 8.57
CA ASN A 169 -3.12 -21.73 7.58
C ASN A 169 -3.36 -21.01 6.24
N PHE A 170 -4.61 -20.94 5.79
CA PHE A 170 -4.97 -20.27 4.52
C PHE A 170 -4.55 -18.80 4.51
N TRP A 171 -4.67 -18.10 5.63
CA TRP A 171 -4.32 -16.69 5.77
C TRP A 171 -2.92 -16.43 6.34
N ASP A 172 -2.11 -17.47 6.59
CA ASP A 172 -0.71 -17.30 6.99
C ASP A 172 0.12 -16.79 5.82
N PHE A 173 0.61 -15.55 5.94
CA PHE A 173 1.33 -14.88 4.85
C PHE A 173 2.56 -15.66 4.39
N GLU A 174 3.30 -16.24 5.33
CA GLU A 174 4.58 -16.91 5.05
C GLU A 174 4.39 -18.36 4.56
N ASN A 175 3.37 -19.05 5.07
CA ASN A 175 3.24 -20.50 4.87
C ASN A 175 2.13 -20.89 3.88
N SER A 176 1.14 -20.01 3.65
CA SER A 176 0.00 -20.33 2.78
C SER A 176 0.39 -20.57 1.33
N GLU A 177 0.11 -21.77 0.83
CA GLU A 177 0.29 -22.14 -0.57
C GLU A 177 -0.61 -21.30 -1.50
N PHE A 178 -1.81 -20.96 -1.05
CA PHE A 178 -2.70 -20.06 -1.78
C PHE A 178 -2.07 -18.68 -1.99
N ILE A 179 -1.52 -18.09 -0.92
CA ILE A 179 -0.94 -16.74 -0.99
C ILE A 179 0.30 -16.74 -1.88
N LYS A 180 1.17 -17.75 -1.75
CA LYS A 180 2.37 -17.90 -2.61
C LYS A 180 1.99 -17.95 -4.09
N ARG A 181 1.00 -18.79 -4.45
CA ARG A 181 0.51 -18.88 -5.84
C ARG A 181 -0.15 -17.59 -6.30
N TYR A 182 -0.97 -16.96 -5.45
CA TYR A 182 -1.66 -15.72 -5.76
C TYR A 182 -0.68 -14.58 -6.09
N ILE A 183 0.40 -14.45 -5.32
CA ILE A 183 1.50 -13.50 -5.56
C ILE A 183 2.27 -13.88 -6.83
N ALA A 184 2.57 -15.17 -7.03
CA ALA A 184 3.28 -15.65 -8.23
C ALA A 184 2.50 -15.36 -9.53
N HIS A 185 1.16 -15.33 -9.50
CA HIS A 185 0.33 -14.90 -10.61
C HIS A 185 0.29 -13.37 -10.81
N GLY A 186 1.09 -12.60 -10.07
CA GLY A 186 1.18 -11.14 -10.20
C GLY A 186 0.10 -10.37 -9.45
N HIS A 187 -0.67 -11.02 -8.59
CA HIS A 187 -1.66 -10.34 -7.75
C HIS A 187 -1.01 -9.77 -6.49
N ASN A 188 -1.55 -8.67 -6.01
CA ASN A 188 -1.06 -8.03 -4.79
C ASN A 188 -1.77 -8.62 -3.56
N MET A 189 -1.00 -9.18 -2.63
CA MET A 189 -1.41 -9.60 -1.30
C MET A 189 -0.40 -9.08 -0.29
N THR A 190 -0.84 -8.26 0.65
CA THR A 190 0.06 -7.68 1.66
C THR A 190 -0.05 -8.46 2.98
N LYS A 191 1.04 -8.47 3.75
CA LYS A 191 1.07 -9.09 5.08
C LYS A 191 0.00 -8.48 5.99
N ARG A 192 -0.16 -7.16 5.97
CA ARG A 192 -1.21 -6.49 6.74
C ARG A 192 -2.63 -6.95 6.38
N HIS A 193 -2.88 -7.25 5.11
CA HIS A 193 -4.19 -7.79 4.71
C HIS A 193 -4.43 -9.17 5.31
N THR A 194 -3.45 -10.05 5.24
CA THR A 194 -3.55 -11.40 5.79
C THR A 194 -3.62 -11.40 7.32
N ASP A 195 -2.87 -10.53 8.00
CA ASP A 195 -2.96 -10.35 9.45
C ASP A 195 -4.35 -9.88 9.89
N ASN A 196 -4.99 -9.00 9.10
CA ASN A 196 -6.39 -8.62 9.34
C ASN A 196 -7.34 -9.80 9.17
N MET A 197 -7.12 -10.67 8.17
CA MET A 197 -7.94 -11.89 8.00
C MET A 197 -7.70 -12.87 9.15
N LEU A 198 -6.46 -13.08 9.57
CA LEU A 198 -6.13 -13.89 10.76
C LEU A 198 -6.79 -13.36 12.03
N SER A 199 -6.83 -12.03 12.19
CA SER A 199 -7.54 -11.41 13.30
C SER A 199 -9.04 -11.71 13.28
N LEU A 200 -9.69 -11.72 12.10
CA LEU A 200 -11.09 -12.11 11.98
C LEU A 200 -11.30 -13.59 12.31
N VAL A 201 -10.37 -14.47 11.90
CA VAL A 201 -10.44 -15.89 12.26
C VAL A 201 -10.35 -16.06 13.77
N ARG A 202 -9.33 -15.50 14.41
CA ARG A 202 -9.08 -15.63 15.86
C ARG A 202 -10.16 -15.00 16.73
N ASN A 203 -10.74 -13.88 16.31
CA ASN A 203 -11.70 -13.13 17.11
C ASN A 203 -13.15 -13.56 16.90
N TYR A 204 -13.48 -14.18 15.75
CA TYR A 204 -14.87 -14.47 15.40
C TYR A 204 -15.11 -15.92 14.96
N TRP A 205 -14.36 -16.43 13.97
CA TRP A 205 -14.58 -17.76 13.43
C TRP A 205 -14.24 -18.85 14.46
N GLN A 206 -13.02 -18.83 14.98
CA GLN A 206 -12.55 -19.83 15.93
C GLN A 206 -13.36 -19.84 17.25
N PRO A 207 -13.71 -18.67 17.88
CA PRO A 207 -14.52 -18.69 19.08
C PRO A 207 -15.96 -19.21 18.89
N TYR A 208 -16.53 -19.08 17.69
CA TYR A 208 -17.88 -19.55 17.40
C TYR A 208 -17.92 -21.03 17.04
N PHE A 209 -17.06 -21.49 16.15
CA PHE A 209 -17.06 -22.85 15.64
C PHE A 209 -16.23 -23.81 16.48
N GLY A 210 -15.27 -23.31 17.26
CA GLY A 210 -14.32 -24.15 17.98
C GLY A 210 -13.28 -24.81 17.05
N ASP A 211 -12.59 -25.81 17.56
CA ASP A 211 -11.53 -26.51 16.84
C ASP A 211 -11.96 -27.90 16.30
N GLU A 212 -13.15 -28.38 16.70
CA GLU A 212 -13.65 -29.71 16.33
C GLU A 212 -14.46 -29.72 15.04
N ILE A 213 -15.00 -28.58 14.64
CA ILE A 213 -15.84 -28.44 13.42
C ILE A 213 -14.96 -28.56 12.18
N THR A 214 -15.42 -29.37 11.23
CA THR A 214 -14.76 -29.51 9.93
C THR A 214 -15.46 -28.67 8.86
N VAL A 215 -14.76 -28.39 7.75
CA VAL A 215 -15.33 -27.67 6.62
C VAL A 215 -16.53 -28.43 6.01
N GLN A 216 -16.51 -29.77 6.10
CA GLN A 216 -17.59 -30.65 5.61
C GLN A 216 -18.86 -30.56 6.47
N ASP A 217 -18.77 -30.08 7.69
CA ASP A 217 -19.93 -29.85 8.58
C ASP A 217 -20.61 -28.51 8.29
N LEU A 218 -20.01 -27.65 7.46
CA LEU A 218 -20.57 -26.35 7.13
C LEU A 218 -21.60 -26.47 6.01
N ASP A 219 -22.78 -25.92 6.28
CA ASP A 219 -23.76 -25.62 5.26
C ASP A 219 -24.06 -24.10 5.25
N ARG A 220 -24.89 -23.68 4.30
CA ARG A 220 -25.29 -22.27 4.18
C ARG A 220 -26.01 -21.77 5.43
N THR A 221 -26.88 -22.59 6.02
CA THR A 221 -27.67 -22.20 7.19
C THR A 221 -26.77 -21.93 8.40
N THR A 222 -25.82 -22.83 8.66
CA THR A 222 -24.84 -22.68 9.73
C THR A 222 -24.02 -21.39 9.58
N LEU A 223 -23.65 -21.03 8.36
CA LEU A 223 -22.91 -19.79 8.10
C LEU A 223 -23.80 -18.56 8.19
N ASP A 224 -25.02 -18.57 7.72
CA ASP A 224 -26.00 -17.48 7.91
C ASP A 224 -26.25 -17.24 9.41
N ASP A 225 -26.44 -18.30 10.21
CA ASP A 225 -26.60 -18.20 11.68
C ASP A 225 -25.35 -17.57 12.34
N PHE A 226 -24.16 -17.96 11.89
CA PHE A 226 -22.92 -17.37 12.37
C PHE A 226 -22.85 -15.86 12.08
N PHE A 227 -23.12 -15.44 10.85
CA PHE A 227 -23.05 -14.02 10.49
C PHE A 227 -24.18 -13.21 11.15
N PHE A 228 -25.36 -13.80 11.31
CA PHE A 228 -26.45 -13.22 12.08
C PHE A 228 -26.02 -13.01 13.55
N TYR A 229 -25.44 -14.03 14.17
CA TYR A 229 -24.89 -13.93 15.53
C TYR A 229 -23.84 -12.81 15.66
N LEU A 230 -22.94 -12.66 14.68
CA LEU A 230 -21.96 -11.56 14.69
C LEU A 230 -22.62 -10.17 14.69
N ASN A 231 -23.71 -10.03 13.96
CA ASN A 231 -24.42 -8.77 13.86
C ASN A 231 -25.27 -8.48 15.12
N THR A 232 -26.07 -9.46 15.56
CA THR A 232 -27.08 -9.28 16.63
C THR A 232 -26.49 -9.45 18.02
N GLU A 233 -25.82 -10.57 18.28
CA GLU A 233 -25.34 -10.89 19.65
C GLU A 233 -23.99 -10.22 19.94
N LYS A 234 -23.08 -10.16 18.96
CA LYS A 234 -21.81 -9.46 19.11
C LYS A 234 -21.93 -7.95 18.81
N GLY A 235 -23.05 -7.49 18.28
CA GLY A 235 -23.30 -6.08 17.98
C GLY A 235 -22.35 -5.50 16.94
N LEU A 236 -21.79 -6.31 16.02
CA LEU A 236 -20.88 -5.84 15.01
C LEU A 236 -21.64 -5.13 13.89
N LYS A 237 -21.07 -4.00 13.43
CA LYS A 237 -21.60 -3.30 12.27
C LYS A 237 -21.52 -4.16 11.00
N GLY A 238 -22.51 -4.04 10.13
CA GLY A 238 -22.60 -4.80 8.88
C GLY A 238 -21.32 -4.79 8.05
N GLY A 239 -20.60 -3.67 7.99
CA GLY A 239 -19.30 -3.58 7.33
C GLY A 239 -18.21 -4.49 7.94
N THR A 240 -18.25 -4.74 9.26
CA THR A 240 -17.33 -5.67 9.93
C THR A 240 -17.72 -7.11 9.70
N VAL A 241 -19.04 -7.42 9.75
CA VAL A 241 -19.56 -8.75 9.41
C VAL A 241 -19.20 -9.10 7.96
N ASN A 242 -19.34 -8.15 7.03
CA ASN A 242 -18.95 -8.36 5.62
C ASN A 242 -17.45 -8.67 5.44
N LYS A 243 -16.57 -8.17 6.32
CA LYS A 243 -15.15 -8.58 6.32
C LYS A 243 -14.99 -10.03 6.76
N ALA A 244 -15.76 -10.49 7.77
CA ALA A 244 -15.76 -11.89 8.18
C ALA A 244 -16.32 -12.81 7.08
N ILE A 245 -17.37 -12.38 6.37
CA ILE A 245 -17.89 -13.07 5.17
C ILE A 245 -16.79 -13.18 4.11
N ASN A 246 -16.07 -12.10 3.80
CA ASN A 246 -14.98 -12.10 2.81
C ASN A 246 -13.85 -13.05 3.19
N CYS A 247 -13.51 -13.11 4.49
CA CYS A 247 -12.49 -14.00 5.03
C CYS A 247 -12.84 -15.47 4.71
N GLY A 248 -14.04 -15.93 5.07
CA GLY A 248 -14.50 -17.30 4.78
C GLY A 248 -14.73 -17.55 3.30
N SER A 249 -15.39 -16.63 2.57
CA SER A 249 -15.71 -16.78 1.16
C SER A 249 -14.48 -17.11 0.30
N ARG A 250 -13.37 -16.44 0.53
CA ARG A 250 -12.16 -16.66 -0.28
C ARG A 250 -11.54 -18.03 0.01
N ALA A 251 -11.49 -18.39 1.29
CA ALA A 251 -10.89 -19.64 1.74
C ALA A 251 -11.72 -20.87 1.30
N LEU A 252 -13.03 -20.84 1.53
CA LEU A 252 -13.93 -21.95 1.18
C LEU A 252 -14.11 -22.09 -0.33
N ARG A 253 -14.13 -20.98 -1.08
CA ARG A 253 -14.09 -21.00 -2.53
C ARG A 253 -12.83 -21.69 -3.05
N TYR A 254 -11.66 -21.42 -2.47
CA TYR A 254 -10.42 -22.08 -2.85
C TYR A 254 -10.50 -23.61 -2.68
N LEU A 255 -11.10 -24.09 -1.59
CA LEU A 255 -11.30 -25.53 -1.39
C LEU A 255 -12.25 -26.12 -2.46
N PHE A 256 -13.33 -25.44 -2.76
CA PHE A 256 -14.28 -25.87 -3.78
C PHE A 256 -13.66 -25.92 -5.19
N GLU A 257 -12.95 -24.84 -5.60
CA GLU A 257 -12.28 -24.77 -6.90
C GLU A 257 -11.18 -25.84 -7.05
N ASN A 258 -10.54 -26.25 -5.94
CA ASN A 258 -9.55 -27.33 -5.90
C ASN A 258 -10.18 -28.71 -5.61
N LYS A 259 -11.50 -28.85 -5.69
CA LYS A 259 -12.23 -30.13 -5.50
C LYS A 259 -11.93 -30.81 -4.16
N LYS A 260 -11.71 -30.04 -3.10
CA LYS A 260 -11.53 -30.53 -1.73
C LYS A 260 -12.84 -30.63 -0.96
N ILE A 261 -13.88 -29.95 -1.45
CA ILE A 261 -15.26 -30.01 -0.98
C ILE A 261 -16.19 -30.05 -2.21
N ASP A 262 -17.35 -30.70 -2.07
CA ASP A 262 -18.27 -30.93 -3.17
C ASP A 262 -19.14 -29.72 -3.49
N SER A 263 -19.37 -28.85 -2.52
CA SER A 263 -20.14 -27.61 -2.67
C SER A 263 -19.48 -26.47 -1.92
N ASN A 264 -19.73 -25.24 -2.38
CA ASN A 264 -19.27 -24.04 -1.67
C ASN A 264 -20.36 -23.57 -0.68
N PRO A 265 -20.17 -23.74 0.64
CA PRO A 265 -21.19 -23.36 1.61
C PRO A 265 -21.42 -21.84 1.71
N MET A 266 -20.49 -21.03 1.16
CA MET A 266 -20.62 -19.56 1.09
C MET A 266 -21.48 -19.10 -0.10
N ALA A 267 -21.93 -20.00 -0.96
CA ALA A 267 -22.75 -19.62 -2.11
C ALA A 267 -24.11 -19.08 -1.65
N GLY A 268 -24.46 -17.88 -2.12
CA GLY A 268 -25.74 -17.23 -1.79
C GLY A 268 -25.82 -16.61 -0.40
N ILE A 269 -24.72 -16.53 0.36
CA ILE A 269 -24.65 -15.73 1.59
C ILE A 269 -24.86 -14.25 1.24
N GLU A 270 -25.86 -13.65 1.88
CA GLU A 270 -26.18 -12.23 1.70
C GLU A 270 -25.25 -11.34 2.52
N ARG A 271 -25.04 -10.14 2.00
CA ARG A 271 -24.22 -9.14 2.69
C ARG A 271 -25.08 -8.22 3.53
N PHE A 272 -24.56 -7.84 4.67
CA PHE A 272 -25.17 -6.84 5.53
C PHE A 272 -24.98 -5.44 4.94
N ASN A 273 -25.95 -4.55 5.18
CA ASN A 273 -25.78 -3.15 4.85
C ASN A 273 -24.60 -2.59 5.70
N PRO A 274 -23.55 -2.03 5.11
CA PRO A 274 -22.37 -1.60 5.83
C PRO A 274 -22.60 -0.39 6.75
N GLU A 275 -23.76 0.28 6.72
CA GLU A 275 -24.02 1.53 7.42
C GLU A 275 -22.82 2.49 7.28
N GLU A 276 -22.75 3.19 6.17
CA GLU A 276 -21.70 4.17 5.96
C GLU A 276 -21.89 5.33 6.95
N ALA A 277 -21.08 5.35 7.99
CA ALA A 277 -21.03 6.49 8.89
C ALA A 277 -20.31 7.63 8.18
N GLU A 278 -21.01 8.71 7.88
CA GLU A 278 -20.37 9.93 7.39
C GLU A 278 -19.24 10.33 8.33
N ARG A 279 -18.08 10.60 7.74
CA ARG A 279 -16.92 11.12 8.48
C ARG A 279 -17.05 12.64 8.52
N GLY A 280 -16.93 13.20 9.71
CA GLY A 280 -16.82 14.64 9.83
C GLY A 280 -15.51 15.16 9.26
N ILE A 281 -15.55 16.39 8.82
CA ILE A 281 -14.38 17.16 8.38
C ILE A 281 -14.24 18.40 9.27
N PRO A 282 -13.03 18.93 9.48
CA PRO A 282 -12.85 20.24 10.08
C PRO A 282 -13.45 21.31 9.15
N THR A 283 -13.91 22.39 9.70
CA THR A 283 -14.36 23.59 8.95
C THR A 283 -13.15 24.39 8.47
N GLU A 284 -13.33 25.27 7.49
CA GLU A 284 -12.26 26.17 7.05
C GLU A 284 -11.73 27.05 8.19
N SER A 285 -12.62 27.53 9.07
CA SER A 285 -12.23 28.31 10.25
C SER A 285 -11.36 27.50 11.21
N GLU A 286 -11.69 26.24 11.45
CA GLU A 286 -10.88 25.34 12.30
C GLU A 286 -9.53 25.04 11.65
N VAL A 287 -9.48 24.84 10.33
CA VAL A 287 -8.21 24.66 9.61
C VAL A 287 -7.33 25.89 9.71
N ARG A 288 -7.90 27.11 9.63
CA ARG A 288 -7.16 28.37 9.86
C ARG A 288 -6.64 28.47 11.29
N GLN A 289 -7.42 28.07 12.29
CA GLN A 289 -6.96 28.03 13.69
C GLN A 289 -5.83 27.02 13.86
N LEU A 290 -5.93 25.83 13.26
CA LEU A 290 -4.87 24.82 13.26
C LEU A 290 -3.56 25.29 12.61
N LEU A 291 -3.63 26.16 11.59
CA LEU A 291 -2.45 26.78 10.98
C LEU A 291 -1.71 27.75 11.91
N ASN A 292 -2.45 28.36 12.83
CA ASN A 292 -1.94 29.39 13.74
C ASN A 292 -1.74 28.89 15.18
N THR A 293 -1.99 27.61 15.46
CA THR A 293 -1.76 27.03 16.78
C THR A 293 -0.36 26.44 16.91
N ASP A 294 0.10 26.26 18.16
CA ASP A 294 1.36 25.60 18.44
C ASP A 294 1.22 24.08 18.28
N TRP A 295 1.99 23.51 17.40
CA TRP A 295 2.06 22.07 17.22
C TRP A 295 3.14 21.43 18.10
N PRO A 296 2.99 20.15 18.49
CA PRO A 296 3.99 19.46 19.32
C PRO A 296 5.39 19.42 18.68
N ASN A 297 5.44 19.33 17.35
CA ASN A 297 6.65 19.48 16.57
C ASN A 297 6.34 19.87 15.11
N GLU A 298 7.36 20.33 14.39
CA GLU A 298 7.22 20.77 12.99
C GLU A 298 6.78 19.64 12.05
N ALA A 299 7.23 18.40 12.27
CA ALA A 299 6.84 17.27 11.42
C ALA A 299 5.34 17.02 11.47
N TYR A 300 4.68 17.17 12.63
CA TYR A 300 3.23 17.00 12.74
C TYR A 300 2.48 18.13 12.06
N PHE A 301 2.95 19.36 12.17
CA PHE A 301 2.41 20.50 11.47
C PHE A 301 2.51 20.34 9.95
N LEU A 302 3.66 19.94 9.44
CA LEU A 302 3.86 19.72 8.01
C LEU A 302 3.03 18.51 7.51
N ALA A 303 2.89 17.45 8.31
CA ALA A 303 2.00 16.34 7.98
C ALA A 303 0.52 16.78 7.90
N PHE A 304 0.08 17.66 8.83
CA PHE A 304 -1.24 18.27 8.76
C PHE A 304 -1.41 19.07 7.45
N LYS A 305 -0.44 19.94 7.10
CA LYS A 305 -0.49 20.71 5.84
C LYS A 305 -0.61 19.80 4.63
N LEU A 306 0.18 18.75 4.54
CA LEU A 306 0.11 17.78 3.44
C LEU A 306 -1.24 17.04 3.39
N GLY A 307 -1.81 16.71 4.55
CA GLY A 307 -3.13 16.09 4.63
C GLY A 307 -4.25 17.03 4.21
N ALA A 308 -4.23 18.28 4.69
CA ALA A 308 -5.30 19.27 4.47
C ALA A 308 -5.25 19.94 3.10
N PHE A 309 -4.05 20.14 2.54
CA PHE A 309 -3.87 20.95 1.31
C PHE A 309 -3.50 20.13 0.09
N CYS A 310 -2.81 19.01 0.28
CA CYS A 310 -2.44 18.12 -0.82
C CYS A 310 -3.24 16.81 -0.80
N GLY A 311 -4.05 16.57 0.22
CA GLY A 311 -4.87 15.38 0.34
C GLY A 311 -4.09 14.08 0.50
N LEU A 312 -2.84 14.12 1.00
CA LEU A 312 -2.03 12.93 1.22
C LEU A 312 -2.61 12.05 2.33
N ARG A 313 -2.50 10.72 2.15
CA ARG A 313 -2.78 9.76 3.22
C ARG A 313 -1.62 9.74 4.22
N ALA A 314 -1.89 9.47 5.49
CA ALA A 314 -0.83 9.39 6.51
C ALA A 314 0.31 8.43 6.13
N GLY A 315 0.00 7.29 5.51
CA GLY A 315 1.03 6.38 5.02
C GLY A 315 1.82 6.90 3.80
N GLU A 316 1.24 7.75 2.96
CA GLU A 316 1.93 8.42 1.85
C GLU A 316 2.89 9.49 2.42
N ILE A 317 2.49 10.22 3.45
CA ILE A 317 3.34 11.17 4.17
C ILE A 317 4.52 10.45 4.81
N SER A 318 4.29 9.35 5.55
CA SER A 318 5.37 8.54 6.11
C SER A 318 6.30 7.95 5.05
N GLY A 319 5.78 7.65 3.87
CA GLY A 319 6.56 7.09 2.74
C GLY A 319 7.31 8.11 1.90
N LEU A 320 7.16 9.43 2.17
CA LEU A 320 7.77 10.49 1.37
C LEU A 320 9.29 10.54 1.58
N ARG A 321 10.04 10.55 0.49
CA ARG A 321 11.50 10.61 0.48
C ARG A 321 12.01 11.94 -0.04
N VAL A 322 13.28 12.24 0.22
CA VAL A 322 13.94 13.48 -0.27
C VAL A 322 13.86 13.57 -1.80
N CYS A 323 14.11 12.47 -2.52
CA CYS A 323 14.02 12.43 -3.99
C CYS A 323 12.59 12.61 -4.55
N ASP A 324 11.58 12.62 -3.69
CA ASP A 324 10.19 12.89 -4.08
C ASP A 324 9.84 14.40 -3.99
N LEU A 325 10.78 15.25 -3.52
CA LEU A 325 10.63 16.71 -3.44
C LEU A 325 11.30 17.35 -4.66
N ASP A 326 10.51 17.95 -5.54
CA ASP A 326 11.00 18.68 -6.71
C ASP A 326 10.90 20.20 -6.45
N LEU A 327 12.04 20.79 -6.07
CA LEU A 327 12.16 22.21 -5.76
C LEU A 327 12.11 23.10 -7.01
N ASP A 328 12.48 22.57 -8.17
CA ASP A 328 12.49 23.34 -9.42
C ASP A 328 11.09 23.44 -10.02
N ALA A 329 10.30 22.38 -9.87
CA ALA A 329 8.95 22.33 -10.40
C ALA A 329 7.85 22.64 -9.37
N ASP A 330 8.17 22.84 -8.10
CA ASP A 330 7.24 22.97 -6.98
C ASP A 330 6.27 21.79 -6.88
N LEU A 331 6.81 20.57 -6.91
CA LEU A 331 6.02 19.34 -6.90
C LEU A 331 6.43 18.40 -5.75
N ILE A 332 5.46 17.63 -5.30
CA ILE A 332 5.68 16.40 -4.52
C ILE A 332 5.29 15.21 -5.39
N HIS A 333 6.21 14.25 -5.54
CA HIS A 333 5.99 13.00 -6.23
C HIS A 333 5.48 11.94 -5.27
N VAL A 334 4.19 11.64 -5.27
CA VAL A 334 3.61 10.60 -4.40
C VAL A 334 3.83 9.24 -5.03
N ARG A 335 4.95 8.60 -4.70
CA ARG A 335 5.38 7.33 -5.28
C ARG A 335 5.34 6.16 -4.31
N HIS A 336 5.28 6.45 -3.01
CA HIS A 336 5.38 5.46 -1.95
C HIS A 336 4.30 5.65 -0.88
N SER A 337 4.07 4.59 -0.14
CA SER A 337 3.29 4.59 1.09
C SER A 337 3.96 3.64 2.08
N TRP A 338 3.99 4.00 3.34
CA TRP A 338 4.61 3.20 4.38
C TRP A 338 3.59 2.78 5.45
N ASN A 339 3.74 1.59 5.98
CA ASN A 339 3.13 1.16 7.23
C ASN A 339 4.07 0.21 7.98
N ASP A 340 3.80 0.01 9.26
CA ASP A 340 4.60 -0.78 10.20
C ASP A 340 4.72 -2.27 9.86
N THR A 341 3.75 -2.82 9.17
CA THR A 341 3.69 -4.27 8.84
C THR A 341 4.34 -4.59 7.50
N ASP A 342 3.99 -3.81 6.45
CA ASP A 342 4.45 -4.07 5.07
C ASP A 342 5.70 -3.25 4.72
N GLY A 343 6.09 -2.28 5.56
CA GLY A 343 7.16 -1.34 5.26
C GLY A 343 6.81 -0.36 4.14
N LEU A 344 7.83 0.03 3.38
CA LEU A 344 7.68 0.91 2.21
C LEU A 344 7.16 0.12 1.02
N LYS A 345 6.11 0.63 0.39
CA LYS A 345 5.47 -0.01 -0.78
C LYS A 345 4.89 1.05 -1.71
N CYS A 346 4.51 0.64 -2.92
CA CYS A 346 3.73 1.50 -3.80
C CYS A 346 2.42 1.93 -3.12
N PRO A 347 1.89 3.13 -3.43
CA PRO A 347 0.60 3.57 -2.95
C PRO A 347 -0.50 2.56 -3.28
N LYS A 348 -1.60 2.60 -2.55
CA LYS A 348 -2.74 1.72 -2.79
C LYS A 348 -3.18 1.86 -4.26
N ASN A 349 -3.36 0.74 -4.95
CA ASN A 349 -3.72 0.64 -6.37
C ASN A 349 -2.64 1.15 -7.36
N SER A 350 -1.37 1.24 -6.95
CA SER A 350 -0.26 1.79 -7.76
C SER A 350 -0.52 3.20 -8.27
N ASP A 351 -1.15 4.01 -7.42
CA ASP A 351 -1.65 5.35 -7.75
C ASP A 351 -0.57 6.41 -7.53
N VAL A 352 0.41 6.37 -8.43
CA VAL A 352 1.51 7.36 -8.47
C VAL A 352 0.99 8.65 -9.06
N ARG A 353 1.27 9.78 -8.39
CA ARG A 353 0.83 11.10 -8.85
C ARG A 353 1.81 12.19 -8.44
N ASP A 354 1.77 13.29 -9.17
CA ASP A 354 2.54 14.49 -8.90
C ASP A 354 1.58 15.57 -8.41
N LEU A 355 1.91 16.20 -7.28
CA LEU A 355 1.05 17.19 -6.62
C LEU A 355 1.78 18.51 -6.53
N PRO A 356 1.21 19.59 -7.06
CA PRO A 356 1.70 20.95 -6.82
C PRO A 356 1.62 21.31 -5.35
N ILE A 357 2.64 21.99 -4.86
CA ILE A 357 2.70 22.51 -3.50
C ILE A 357 3.35 23.89 -3.50
N ASP A 358 3.04 24.71 -2.52
CA ASP A 358 3.70 26.00 -2.39
C ASP A 358 5.20 25.83 -2.06
N HIS A 359 6.04 26.68 -2.67
CA HIS A 359 7.49 26.61 -2.54
C HIS A 359 7.97 26.72 -1.09
N ARG A 360 7.29 27.50 -0.25
CA ARG A 360 7.64 27.69 1.15
C ARG A 360 7.46 26.39 1.93
N THR A 361 6.37 25.67 1.72
CA THR A 361 6.15 24.35 2.36
C THR A 361 7.17 23.34 1.86
N LEU A 362 7.54 23.38 0.58
CA LEU A 362 8.56 22.50 0.03
C LEU A 362 9.95 22.75 0.65
N LEU A 363 10.32 24.03 0.88
CA LEU A 363 11.52 24.39 1.61
C LEU A 363 11.49 23.91 3.08
N GLN A 364 10.35 24.02 3.76
CA GLN A 364 10.18 23.50 5.12
C GLN A 364 10.35 21.97 5.17
N LEU A 365 9.76 21.23 4.23
CA LEU A 365 9.94 19.77 4.11
C LEU A 365 11.40 19.41 3.88
N THR A 366 12.09 20.18 3.03
CA THR A 366 13.53 19.98 2.77
C THR A 366 14.37 20.27 4.00
N SER A 367 14.02 21.32 4.76
CA SER A 367 14.69 21.63 6.02
C SER A 367 14.51 20.54 7.05
N LEU A 368 13.26 20.06 7.23
CA LEU A 368 12.97 18.92 8.12
C LEU A 368 13.78 17.67 7.72
N ALA A 369 13.83 17.36 6.43
CA ALA A 369 14.57 16.19 5.94
C ALA A 369 16.07 16.30 6.22
N LYS A 370 16.66 17.51 6.16
CA LYS A 370 18.09 17.76 6.44
C LYS A 370 18.48 17.55 7.91
N GLU A 371 17.52 17.55 8.82
CA GLU A 371 17.74 17.19 10.23
C GLU A 371 18.01 15.69 10.43
N ASN A 372 17.72 14.85 9.40
CA ASN A 372 18.01 13.44 9.46
C ASN A 372 19.54 13.20 9.46
N PRO A 373 20.10 12.55 10.50
CA PRO A 373 21.53 12.21 10.53
C PRO A 373 22.01 11.37 9.33
N ASN A 374 21.09 10.63 8.69
CA ASN A 374 21.35 9.78 7.53
C ASN A 374 20.83 10.44 6.23
N TYR A 375 20.87 11.77 6.13
CA TYR A 375 20.36 12.53 5.01
C TYR A 375 20.94 12.07 3.67
N SER A 376 20.06 11.69 2.75
CA SER A 376 20.36 11.32 1.36
C SER A 376 19.08 11.41 0.53
N ASP A 377 19.16 11.27 -0.77
CA ASP A 377 17.98 11.25 -1.67
C ASP A 377 16.95 10.18 -1.30
N LEU A 378 17.39 9.06 -0.71
CA LEU A 378 16.53 7.97 -0.30
C LEU A 378 16.04 8.06 1.15
N SER A 379 16.49 9.04 1.92
CA SER A 379 16.05 9.26 3.29
C SER A 379 14.58 9.69 3.32
N TYR A 380 13.89 9.33 4.40
CA TYR A 380 12.53 9.80 4.65
C TYR A 380 12.55 11.28 5.04
N VAL A 381 11.61 12.05 4.49
CA VAL A 381 11.38 13.44 4.92
C VAL A 381 10.89 13.48 6.38
N PHE A 382 9.97 12.58 6.69
CA PHE A 382 9.41 12.40 8.04
C PHE A 382 10.09 11.22 8.71
N PHE A 383 11.29 11.40 9.20
CA PHE A 383 12.10 10.35 9.81
C PHE A 383 11.87 10.23 11.33
N SER A 384 12.04 9.04 11.88
CA SER A 384 11.96 8.79 13.31
C SER A 384 13.20 9.34 14.03
N PRO A 385 13.07 10.19 15.08
CA PRO A 385 14.23 10.67 15.83
C PRO A 385 15.03 9.57 16.53
N VAL A 386 14.37 8.45 16.85
CA VAL A 386 15.00 7.31 17.55
C VAL A 386 15.68 6.35 16.56
N LYS A 387 15.10 6.22 15.36
CA LYS A 387 15.59 5.33 14.29
C LYS A 387 15.54 6.10 12.97
N PRO A 388 16.56 6.91 12.65
CA PRO A 388 16.55 7.80 11.49
C PRO A 388 16.39 7.10 10.13
N GLU A 389 16.70 5.81 10.07
CA GLU A 389 16.47 4.96 8.90
C GLU A 389 15.01 4.54 8.69
N GLN A 390 14.13 4.81 9.68
CA GLN A 390 12.69 4.53 9.62
C GLN A 390 11.90 5.83 9.59
N PRO A 391 10.74 5.87 8.96
CA PRO A 391 9.88 7.04 9.00
C PRO A 391 9.11 7.14 10.31
N TYR A 392 8.52 8.29 10.57
CA TYR A 392 7.45 8.41 11.57
C TYR A 392 6.31 7.45 11.26
N TRP A 393 5.79 6.80 12.27
CA TRP A 393 4.59 5.99 12.15
C TRP A 393 3.37 6.89 11.93
N PRO A 394 2.43 6.49 11.07
CA PRO A 394 1.22 7.27 10.82
C PRO A 394 0.41 7.64 12.06
N SER A 395 0.49 6.84 13.14
CA SER A 395 -0.17 7.12 14.42
C SER A 395 0.30 8.43 15.07
N TYR A 396 1.56 8.81 14.93
CA TYR A 396 2.08 10.06 15.52
C TYR A 396 1.43 11.30 14.92
N TYR A 397 1.11 11.29 13.62
CA TYR A 397 0.38 12.41 13.01
C TYR A 397 -1.06 12.50 13.52
N VAL A 398 -1.66 11.34 13.84
CA VAL A 398 -2.99 11.27 14.45
C VAL A 398 -2.99 11.91 15.83
N ASP A 399 -2.01 11.53 16.66
CA ASP A 399 -1.86 12.05 18.03
C ASP A 399 -1.58 13.56 18.01
N GLY A 400 -0.65 14.01 17.13
CA GLY A 400 -0.35 15.43 16.96
C GLY A 400 -1.54 16.26 16.48
N LEU A 401 -2.37 15.72 15.58
CA LEU A 401 -3.61 16.39 15.16
C LEU A 401 -4.60 16.49 16.32
N TYR A 402 -4.75 15.45 17.13
CA TYR A 402 -5.71 15.46 18.25
C TYR A 402 -5.29 16.48 19.30
N GLU A 403 -4.02 16.58 19.63
CA GLU A 403 -3.49 17.61 20.53
C GLU A 403 -3.74 19.03 19.96
N ALA A 404 -3.50 19.24 18.68
CA ALA A 404 -3.76 20.54 18.04
C ALA A 404 -5.26 20.89 18.02
N LEU A 405 -6.16 19.91 17.82
CA LEU A 405 -7.60 20.12 17.91
C LEU A 405 -8.05 20.53 19.31
N GLU A 406 -7.48 19.92 20.36
CA GLU A 406 -7.75 20.35 21.74
C GLU A 406 -7.33 21.80 22.01
N LYS A 407 -6.15 22.20 21.49
CA LYS A 407 -5.65 23.59 21.62
C LYS A 407 -6.57 24.62 20.97
N ILE A 408 -7.29 24.28 19.92
CA ILE A 408 -8.29 25.16 19.30
C ILE A 408 -9.71 25.00 19.89
N GLY A 409 -9.85 24.25 21.00
CA GLY A 409 -11.11 24.11 21.73
C GLY A 409 -12.02 22.97 21.28
N ILE A 410 -11.56 22.05 20.43
CA ILE A 410 -12.30 20.86 20.03
C ILE A 410 -11.92 19.70 20.97
N SER A 411 -12.76 19.39 21.94
CA SER A 411 -12.51 18.31 22.89
C SER A 411 -12.52 16.92 22.23
N GLU A 412 -11.96 15.93 22.95
CA GLU A 412 -11.96 14.54 22.49
C GLU A 412 -13.39 14.02 22.22
N GLU A 413 -14.36 14.41 23.04
CA GLU A 413 -15.77 14.04 22.89
C GLU A 413 -16.35 14.63 21.61
N GLN A 414 -16.17 15.93 21.38
CA GLN A 414 -16.63 16.63 20.17
C GLN A 414 -15.96 16.05 18.91
N ARG A 415 -14.67 15.78 18.99
CA ARG A 415 -13.91 15.13 17.90
C ARG A 415 -14.49 13.75 17.57
N LYS A 416 -14.79 12.92 18.60
CA LYS A 416 -15.37 11.58 18.44
C LYS A 416 -16.79 11.64 17.88
N GLU A 417 -17.62 12.53 18.40
CA GLU A 417 -18.98 12.76 17.92
C GLU A 417 -18.98 13.15 16.43
N ARG A 418 -18.13 14.09 16.07
CA ARG A 418 -17.94 14.54 14.68
C ARG A 418 -17.14 13.54 13.84
N LYS A 419 -16.59 12.48 14.42
CA LYS A 419 -15.76 11.45 13.74
C LYS A 419 -14.56 12.02 12.99
N ILE A 420 -13.94 13.10 13.52
CA ILE A 420 -12.75 13.71 12.92
C ILE A 420 -11.53 12.85 13.25
N VAL A 421 -10.84 12.43 12.20
CA VAL A 421 -9.59 11.66 12.24
C VAL A 421 -8.59 12.26 11.26
N PHE A 422 -7.34 11.85 11.26
CA PHE A 422 -6.34 12.39 10.32
C PHE A 422 -6.79 12.29 8.85
N HIS A 423 -7.46 11.21 8.48
CA HIS A 423 -8.01 11.06 7.13
C HIS A 423 -9.11 12.06 6.77
N SER A 424 -9.73 12.70 7.77
CA SER A 424 -10.70 13.80 7.57
C SER A 424 -10.08 15.03 6.91
N LEU A 425 -8.77 15.25 7.08
CA LEU A 425 -8.03 16.31 6.39
C LEU A 425 -8.07 16.11 4.87
N ARG A 426 -7.88 14.88 4.42
CA ARG A 426 -7.99 14.53 3.01
C ARG A 426 -9.42 14.71 2.47
N HIS A 427 -10.45 14.39 3.29
CA HIS A 427 -11.84 14.67 2.92
C HIS A 427 -12.09 16.17 2.85
N PHE A 428 -11.54 16.94 3.78
CA PHE A 428 -11.57 18.41 3.73
C PHE A 428 -10.98 18.94 2.42
N CYS A 429 -9.76 18.52 2.07
CA CYS A 429 -9.11 18.87 0.81
C CYS A 429 -10.01 18.56 -0.39
N ALA A 430 -10.57 17.35 -0.47
CA ALA A 430 -11.46 16.93 -1.54
C ALA A 430 -12.73 17.80 -1.61
N THR A 431 -13.34 18.11 -0.46
CA THR A 431 -14.54 18.94 -0.37
C THR A 431 -14.27 20.38 -0.85
N VAL A 432 -13.19 21.00 -0.38
CA VAL A 432 -12.82 22.36 -0.79
C VAL A 432 -12.50 22.42 -2.29
N LEU A 433 -11.75 21.45 -2.81
CA LEU A 433 -11.44 21.39 -4.24
C LEU A 433 -12.70 21.13 -5.09
N SER A 434 -13.63 20.29 -4.63
CA SER A 434 -14.87 20.00 -5.38
C SER A 434 -15.78 21.22 -5.55
N GLN A 435 -15.64 22.24 -4.69
CA GLN A 435 -16.34 23.52 -4.83
C GLN A 435 -15.69 24.46 -5.87
N LYS A 436 -14.43 24.20 -6.25
CA LYS A 436 -13.61 25.08 -7.10
C LYS A 436 -13.29 24.48 -8.46
N THR A 437 -13.39 23.17 -8.63
CA THR A 437 -13.00 22.48 -9.86
C THR A 437 -13.88 21.26 -10.15
N ASP A 438 -13.70 20.68 -11.34
CA ASP A 438 -14.41 19.48 -11.76
C ASP A 438 -13.97 18.20 -10.99
N LEU A 439 -14.85 17.21 -10.98
CA LEU A 439 -14.63 15.94 -10.29
C LEU A 439 -13.37 15.20 -10.77
N LYS A 440 -12.99 15.33 -12.05
CA LYS A 440 -11.82 14.65 -12.60
C LYS A 440 -10.53 15.22 -12.01
N THR A 441 -10.45 16.53 -11.87
CA THR A 441 -9.33 17.20 -11.22
C THR A 441 -9.24 16.80 -9.75
N VAL A 442 -10.35 16.77 -9.02
CA VAL A 442 -10.39 16.28 -7.63
C VAL A 442 -9.90 14.84 -7.55
N GLN A 443 -10.36 13.96 -8.44
CA GLN A 443 -9.93 12.57 -8.48
C GLN A 443 -8.43 12.43 -8.79
N ALA A 444 -7.88 13.25 -9.67
CA ALA A 444 -6.45 13.26 -9.98
C ALA A 444 -5.60 13.66 -8.77
N VAL A 445 -5.98 14.72 -8.05
CA VAL A 445 -5.31 15.14 -6.80
C VAL A 445 -5.41 14.05 -5.74
N MET A 446 -6.61 13.48 -5.56
CA MET A 446 -6.84 12.46 -4.53
C MET A 446 -6.27 11.09 -4.90
N GLY A 447 -5.99 10.81 -6.17
CA GLY A 447 -5.64 9.48 -6.61
C GLY A 447 -6.80 8.50 -6.40
N HIS A 448 -8.01 8.86 -6.78
CA HIS A 448 -9.17 7.98 -6.76
C HIS A 448 -9.40 7.43 -8.16
N ARG A 449 -9.20 6.13 -8.37
CA ARG A 449 -9.52 5.47 -9.65
C ARG A 449 -10.95 4.97 -9.66
N THR A 450 -11.76 5.51 -10.59
CA THR A 450 -12.88 4.76 -11.17
C THR A 450 -12.39 4.11 -12.48
N GLU A 451 -12.82 2.88 -12.77
CA GLU A 451 -12.34 2.08 -13.92
C GLU A 451 -12.44 2.77 -15.28
N ALA A 452 -13.32 3.76 -15.43
CA ALA A 452 -13.51 4.51 -16.66
C ALA A 452 -12.37 5.47 -17.01
N MET A 453 -11.48 5.82 -16.06
CA MET A 453 -10.49 6.90 -16.25
C MET A 453 -9.10 6.44 -16.67
N SER A 454 -8.85 5.15 -16.85
CA SER A 454 -7.52 4.60 -17.20
C SER A 454 -7.11 4.74 -18.66
N LYS A 455 -7.91 5.30 -19.54
CA LYS A 455 -7.69 5.01 -20.96
C LYS A 455 -7.05 6.07 -21.84
N HIS A 456 -6.99 7.33 -21.52
CA HIS A 456 -6.39 8.32 -22.45
C HIS A 456 -5.86 9.57 -21.73
N TYR A 457 -4.56 9.60 -21.48
CA TYR A 457 -3.85 10.88 -21.32
C TYR A 457 -2.53 10.85 -22.09
N SER A 458 -2.41 11.77 -23.06
CA SER A 458 -1.13 12.12 -23.70
C SER A 458 -0.30 12.98 -22.73
N ASP A 459 1.02 12.99 -22.90
CA ASP A 459 1.94 13.76 -22.04
C ASP A 459 1.62 15.27 -22.02
N HIS A 460 1.01 15.80 -23.09
CA HIS A 460 0.58 17.20 -23.19
C HIS A 460 -0.62 17.53 -22.27
N GLU A 461 -1.61 16.65 -22.17
CA GLU A 461 -2.75 16.86 -21.26
C GLU A 461 -2.33 16.86 -19.78
N THR A 462 -1.24 16.14 -19.46
CA THR A 462 -0.73 16.07 -18.09
C THR A 462 -0.13 17.40 -17.62
N GLN A 463 0.59 18.12 -18.48
CA GLN A 463 1.18 19.43 -18.12
C GLN A 463 0.11 20.51 -17.95
N GLU A 464 -0.89 20.57 -18.84
CA GLU A 464 -2.00 21.51 -18.71
C GLU A 464 -2.83 21.26 -17.45
N LYS A 465 -3.06 19.99 -17.10
CA LYS A 465 -3.75 19.63 -15.86
C LYS A 465 -2.95 20.00 -14.61
N LEU A 466 -1.66 19.75 -14.60
CA LEU A 466 -0.79 20.15 -13.49
C LEU A 466 -0.81 21.69 -13.31
N GLN A 467 -0.78 22.44 -14.40
CA GLN A 467 -0.87 23.90 -14.33
C GLN A 467 -2.24 24.39 -13.81
N ASN A 468 -3.33 23.76 -14.25
CA ASN A 468 -4.67 24.07 -13.74
C ASN A 468 -4.80 23.67 -12.26
N MET A 469 -4.28 22.51 -11.85
CA MET A 469 -4.23 22.10 -10.45
C MET A 469 -3.43 23.09 -9.61
N ARG A 470 -2.26 23.54 -10.08
CA ARG A 470 -1.42 24.52 -9.39
C ARG A 470 -2.19 25.82 -9.18
N ASN A 471 -2.80 26.36 -10.22
CA ASN A 471 -3.57 27.60 -10.15
C ASN A 471 -4.75 27.50 -9.17
N ILE A 472 -5.51 26.41 -9.23
CA ILE A 472 -6.66 26.18 -8.35
C ILE A 472 -6.19 25.98 -6.90
N MET A 473 -5.15 25.19 -6.68
CA MET A 473 -4.60 24.97 -5.34
C MET A 473 -4.05 26.28 -4.77
N GLN A 474 -3.23 27.01 -5.53
CA GLN A 474 -2.68 28.30 -5.14
C GLN A 474 -3.79 29.26 -4.70
N VAL A 475 -4.76 29.53 -5.57
CA VAL A 475 -5.88 30.45 -5.28
C VAL A 475 -6.71 29.98 -4.08
N THR A 476 -6.95 28.69 -3.96
CA THR A 476 -7.75 28.13 -2.86
C THR A 476 -7.03 28.31 -1.52
N TRP A 477 -5.73 28.01 -1.48
CA TRP A 477 -4.95 28.08 -0.25
C TRP A 477 -4.60 29.53 0.11
N ASP A 478 -4.29 30.38 -0.86
CA ASP A 478 -4.05 31.80 -0.62
C ASP A 478 -5.28 32.47 0.02
N ASN A 479 -6.49 32.12 -0.41
CA ASN A 479 -7.71 32.60 0.21
C ASN A 479 -7.92 32.12 1.66
N ILE A 480 -7.49 30.91 1.97
CA ILE A 480 -7.59 30.36 3.35
C ILE A 480 -6.47 30.92 4.24
N LEU A 481 -5.26 31.11 3.68
CA LEU A 481 -4.09 31.55 4.43
C LEU A 481 -4.05 33.07 4.65
N SER A 482 -4.69 33.85 3.78
CA SER A 482 -4.69 35.32 3.82
C SER A 482 -5.91 35.94 4.53
N ALA A 483 -6.90 35.14 4.88
CA ALA A 483 -8.10 35.56 5.61
C ALA A 483 -8.00 35.23 7.09
#